data_52491015488f026e055a16dadf3511a7
#
_entry.id   52491015488f026e055a16dadf3511a7
#
_cell.length_a   1.000
_cell.length_b   1.000
_cell.length_c   1.000
_cell.angle_alpha   90.00
_cell.angle_beta   90.00
_cell.angle_gamma   90.00
#
_symmetry.space_group_name_H-M   'P 1'
#
loop_
_entity.id
_entity.type
_entity.pdbx_description
1 polymer ?
#
loop_
_entity_poly.entity_id
_entity_poly.type
_entity_poly.pdbx_seq_one_letter_code
_entity_poly.pdbx_strand_id
1 'polypeptide(L)'
;MQGIQREDSEALSQLYDRYNGIIKALILRVVHNEAEADDLLQEIFMEIWNQAKNFSAQKGKPLGWMVTLARRRAIDKLRKKQAYARAEERLQRELEQQPEAWVHNSTEEEILDGDRRILIRRVIEMLPPPQQQAIELAFFRGMSQREIAANTNTPLGTVKTRLELGLKKIYDGLKELRDEL
;
A
#
# COMPACT_ATOMS: atom_id res chain seq x y z
N MET A 1 -12.11 4.42 16.24
CA MET A 1 -11.72 5.81 15.92
C MET A 1 -12.17 6.84 16.96
N GLN A 2 -13.46 6.86 17.37
CA GLN A 2 -13.92 7.82 18.41
C GLN A 2 -13.18 7.67 19.75
N GLY A 3 -12.91 6.44 20.20
CA GLY A 3 -12.09 6.20 21.40
C GLY A 3 -10.68 6.76 21.25
N ILE A 4 -10.01 6.49 20.10
CA ILE A 4 -8.66 6.99 19.83
C ILE A 4 -8.62 8.53 19.80
N GLN A 5 -9.67 9.18 19.27
CA GLN A 5 -9.81 10.65 19.31
C GLN A 5 -9.90 11.23 20.73
N ARG A 6 -10.28 10.36 21.71
CA ARG A 6 -10.33 10.67 23.14
C ARG A 6 -9.08 10.19 23.90
N GLU A 7 -8.04 9.80 23.15
CA GLU A 7 -6.77 9.32 23.70
C GLU A 7 -6.92 8.01 24.54
N ASP A 8 -7.90 7.18 24.16
CA ASP A 8 -8.11 5.85 24.75
C ASP A 8 -7.16 4.84 24.09
N SER A 9 -6.16 4.40 24.87
CA SER A 9 -5.14 3.44 24.41
C SER A 9 -5.73 2.04 24.14
N GLU A 10 -6.76 1.64 24.88
CA GLU A 10 -7.44 0.36 24.67
C GLU A 10 -8.14 0.35 23.31
N ALA A 11 -8.74 1.48 22.90
CA ALA A 11 -9.32 1.62 21.57
C ALA A 11 -8.26 1.51 20.45
N LEU A 12 -7.02 1.96 20.70
CA LEU A 12 -5.90 1.77 19.75
C LEU A 12 -5.50 0.30 19.68
N SER A 13 -5.38 -0.40 20.81
CA SER A 13 -5.05 -1.84 20.86
C SER A 13 -6.08 -2.65 20.06
N GLN A 14 -7.37 -2.42 20.28
CA GLN A 14 -8.43 -3.08 19.54
C GLN A 14 -8.41 -2.78 18.04
N LEU A 15 -8.03 -1.54 17.66
CA LEU A 15 -7.86 -1.16 16.26
C LEU A 15 -6.66 -1.90 15.64
N TYR A 16 -5.56 -1.98 16.39
CA TYR A 16 -4.37 -2.72 15.99
C TYR A 16 -4.69 -4.20 15.75
N ASP A 17 -5.26 -4.88 16.74
CA ASP A 17 -5.61 -6.30 16.65
C ASP A 17 -6.50 -6.61 15.43
N ARG A 18 -7.42 -5.69 15.14
CA ARG A 18 -8.35 -5.86 14.01
C ARG A 18 -7.71 -5.65 12.64
N TYR A 19 -6.72 -4.75 12.51
CA TYR A 19 -6.28 -4.27 11.19
C TYR A 19 -4.78 -4.44 10.92
N ASN A 20 -3.97 -4.86 11.91
CA ASN A 20 -2.52 -5.03 11.73
C ASN A 20 -2.19 -5.95 10.53
N GLY A 21 -2.85 -7.10 10.42
CA GLY A 21 -2.60 -8.06 9.35
C GLY A 21 -2.87 -7.47 7.94
N ILE A 22 -3.99 -6.73 7.79
CA ILE A 22 -4.32 -6.09 6.51
C ILE A 22 -3.31 -4.99 6.16
N ILE A 23 -2.96 -4.17 7.15
CA ILE A 23 -2.02 -3.05 6.95
C ILE A 23 -0.61 -3.59 6.72
N LYS A 24 -0.16 -4.60 7.48
CA LYS A 24 1.16 -5.25 7.28
C LYS A 24 1.24 -5.87 5.88
N ALA A 25 0.21 -6.59 5.45
CA ALA A 25 0.17 -7.19 4.12
C ALA A 25 0.33 -6.15 3.00
N LEU A 26 -0.35 -5.00 3.13
CA LEU A 26 -0.24 -3.90 2.18
C LEU A 26 1.19 -3.32 2.16
N ILE A 27 1.78 -3.09 3.33
CA ILE A 27 3.13 -2.54 3.46
C ILE A 27 4.13 -3.50 2.84
N LEU A 28 4.07 -4.79 3.20
CA LEU A 28 5.00 -5.82 2.75
C LEU A 28 5.02 -5.96 1.22
N ARG A 29 3.85 -5.81 0.57
CA ARG A 29 3.76 -5.81 -0.90
C ARG A 29 4.45 -4.63 -1.58
N VAL A 30 4.73 -3.55 -0.84
CA VAL A 30 5.40 -2.37 -1.36
C VAL A 30 6.89 -2.37 -1.02
N VAL A 31 7.24 -2.71 0.24
CA VAL A 31 8.64 -2.64 0.70
C VAL A 31 9.42 -3.93 0.46
N HIS A 32 8.73 -5.08 0.26
CA HIS A 32 9.31 -6.41 0.00
C HIS A 32 10.35 -6.86 1.05
N ASN A 33 10.20 -6.40 2.29
CA ASN A 33 11.07 -6.77 3.42
C ASN A 33 10.24 -6.81 4.70
N GLU A 34 10.27 -7.94 5.41
CA GLU A 34 9.40 -8.18 6.55
C GLU A 34 9.76 -7.31 7.75
N ALA A 35 11.05 -7.19 8.07
CA ALA A 35 11.51 -6.34 9.18
C ALA A 35 11.16 -4.86 8.91
N GLU A 36 11.40 -4.37 7.68
CA GLU A 36 11.00 -3.01 7.30
C GLU A 36 9.47 -2.81 7.34
N ALA A 37 8.70 -3.86 7.07
CA ALA A 37 7.24 -3.80 7.13
C ALA A 37 6.74 -3.74 8.58
N ASP A 38 7.34 -4.48 9.50
CA ASP A 38 7.01 -4.45 10.92
C ASP A 38 7.33 -3.10 11.55
N ASP A 39 8.51 -2.55 11.28
CA ASP A 39 8.89 -1.21 11.73
C ASP A 39 7.89 -0.16 11.23
N LEU A 40 7.59 -0.21 9.93
CA LEU A 40 6.69 0.75 9.31
C LEU A 40 5.24 0.59 9.82
N LEU A 41 4.82 -0.64 10.14
CA LEU A 41 3.51 -0.90 10.75
C LEU A 41 3.39 -0.17 12.09
N GLN A 42 4.40 -0.26 12.94
CA GLN A 42 4.42 0.43 14.23
C GLN A 42 4.37 1.96 14.04
N GLU A 43 5.22 2.50 13.15
CA GLU A 43 5.23 3.94 12.84
C GLU A 43 3.83 4.41 12.36
N ILE A 44 3.15 3.62 11.52
CA ILE A 44 1.83 3.95 11.00
C ILE A 44 0.78 3.95 12.11
N PHE A 45 0.78 2.99 13.03
CA PHE A 45 -0.17 2.98 14.13
C PHE A 45 0.07 4.13 15.12
N MET A 46 1.32 4.52 15.34
CA MET A 46 1.65 5.74 16.09
C MET A 46 1.17 7.01 15.37
N GLU A 47 1.30 7.05 14.03
CA GLU A 47 0.77 8.17 13.24
C GLU A 47 -0.77 8.19 13.26
N ILE A 48 -1.43 7.04 13.21
CA ILE A 48 -2.89 6.90 13.35
C ILE A 48 -3.33 7.50 14.70
N TRP A 49 -2.62 7.16 15.78
CA TRP A 49 -2.87 7.73 17.11
C TRP A 49 -2.79 9.26 17.09
N ASN A 50 -1.68 9.79 16.63
CA ASN A 50 -1.42 11.24 16.61
C ASN A 50 -2.37 12.00 15.67
N GLN A 51 -2.79 11.38 14.56
CA GLN A 51 -3.64 12.02 13.56
C GLN A 51 -5.12 11.67 13.69
N ALA A 52 -5.52 10.87 14.68
CA ALA A 52 -6.91 10.44 14.88
C ALA A 52 -7.88 11.63 14.95
N LYS A 53 -7.46 12.75 15.53
CA LYS A 53 -8.26 14.00 15.63
C LYS A 53 -8.60 14.58 14.24
N ASN A 54 -7.80 14.30 13.22
CA ASN A 54 -8.01 14.76 11.84
C ASN A 54 -8.95 13.85 11.04
N PHE A 55 -9.27 12.65 11.58
CA PHE A 55 -10.18 11.72 10.93
C PHE A 55 -11.63 12.25 11.02
N SER A 56 -12.32 12.24 9.87
CA SER A 56 -13.75 12.58 9.79
C SER A 56 -14.52 11.42 9.16
N ALA A 57 -15.49 10.89 9.90
CA ALA A 57 -16.36 9.82 9.41
C ALA A 57 -17.20 10.24 8.18
N GLN A 58 -17.40 11.53 7.98
CA GLN A 58 -18.08 12.06 6.80
C GLN A 58 -17.26 11.91 5.51
N LYS A 59 -15.92 11.86 5.64
CA LYS A 59 -14.98 11.71 4.51
C LYS A 59 -14.66 10.25 4.16
N GLY A 60 -15.14 9.29 4.94
CA GLY A 60 -14.95 7.88 4.65
C GLY A 60 -14.82 6.98 5.88
N LYS A 61 -14.63 5.70 5.62
CA LYS A 61 -14.49 4.68 6.68
C LYS A 61 -13.06 4.69 7.26
N PRO A 62 -12.88 4.32 8.55
CA PRO A 62 -11.57 4.25 9.20
C PRO A 62 -10.54 3.42 8.42
N LEU A 63 -10.93 2.24 7.95
CA LEU A 63 -10.04 1.36 7.19
C LEU A 63 -9.51 2.03 5.91
N GLY A 64 -10.36 2.71 5.14
CA GLY A 64 -9.94 3.41 3.92
C GLY A 64 -8.92 4.52 4.20
N TRP A 65 -9.11 5.24 5.31
CA TRP A 65 -8.17 6.27 5.75
C TRP A 65 -6.82 5.65 6.18
N MET A 66 -6.85 4.57 6.98
CA MET A 66 -5.63 3.85 7.41
C MET A 66 -4.86 3.25 6.23
N VAL A 67 -5.56 2.60 5.30
CA VAL A 67 -4.97 2.04 4.06
C VAL A 67 -4.30 3.14 3.23
N THR A 68 -4.92 4.30 3.10
CA THR A 68 -4.35 5.45 2.38
C THR A 68 -3.08 5.95 3.05
N LEU A 69 -3.08 6.04 4.38
CA LEU A 69 -1.93 6.45 5.17
C LEU A 69 -0.78 5.44 5.04
N ALA A 70 -1.07 4.15 5.25
CA ALA A 70 -0.11 3.07 5.17
C ALA A 70 0.55 2.99 3.78
N ARG A 71 -0.28 3.05 2.73
CA ARG A 71 0.21 3.08 1.35
C ARG A 71 1.16 4.26 1.10
N ARG A 72 0.78 5.46 1.54
CA ARG A 72 1.63 6.65 1.36
C ARG A 72 2.98 6.45 2.04
N ARG A 73 3.00 5.97 3.28
CA ARG A 73 4.23 5.72 4.04
C ARG A 73 5.10 4.64 3.41
N ALA A 74 4.50 3.54 2.95
CA ALA A 74 5.22 2.48 2.27
C ALA A 74 5.88 2.97 0.97
N ILE A 75 5.16 3.76 0.16
CA ILE A 75 5.70 4.36 -1.05
C ILE A 75 6.82 5.35 -0.73
N ASP A 76 6.66 6.20 0.30
CA ASP A 76 7.68 7.15 0.72
C ASP A 76 8.97 6.41 1.15
N LYS A 77 8.84 5.30 1.90
CA LYS A 77 9.98 4.45 2.30
C LYS A 77 10.65 3.82 1.08
N LEU A 78 9.88 3.27 0.15
CA LEU A 78 10.39 2.69 -1.09
C LEU A 78 11.16 3.73 -1.94
N ARG A 79 10.60 4.93 -2.10
CA ARG A 79 11.23 6.03 -2.85
C ARG A 79 12.53 6.49 -2.21
N LYS A 80 12.57 6.59 -0.88
CA LYS A 80 13.80 6.89 -0.15
C LYS A 80 14.85 5.83 -0.40
N LYS A 81 14.51 4.55 -0.25
CA LYS A 81 15.42 3.42 -0.51
C LYS A 81 15.99 3.46 -1.93
N GLN A 82 15.14 3.68 -2.93
CA GLN A 82 15.56 3.81 -4.33
C GLN A 82 16.44 5.04 -4.58
N ALA A 83 16.20 6.15 -3.86
CA ALA A 83 17.04 7.34 -3.96
C ALA A 83 18.43 7.11 -3.36
N TYR A 84 18.51 6.43 -2.20
CA TYR A 84 19.78 6.04 -1.58
C TYR A 84 20.56 5.08 -2.47
N ALA A 85 19.93 4.02 -3.01
CA ALA A 85 20.59 3.09 -3.91
C ALA A 85 21.16 3.80 -5.16
N ARG A 86 20.39 4.71 -5.76
CA ARG A 86 20.89 5.51 -6.92
C ARG A 86 22.03 6.45 -6.55
N ALA A 87 22.03 7.02 -5.34
CA ALA A 87 23.12 7.87 -4.87
C ALA A 87 24.40 7.04 -4.63
N GLU A 88 24.26 5.87 -4.04
CA GLU A 88 25.35 4.91 -3.81
C GLU A 88 25.94 4.41 -5.14
N GLU A 89 25.09 4.02 -6.10
CA GLU A 89 25.52 3.66 -7.45
C GLU A 89 26.28 4.79 -8.19
N ARG A 90 25.84 6.05 -7.99
CA ARG A 90 26.56 7.20 -8.57
C ARG A 90 27.94 7.35 -7.95
N LEU A 91 28.04 7.23 -6.62
CA LEU A 91 29.29 7.32 -5.90
C LEU A 91 30.24 6.17 -6.30
N GLN A 92 29.72 4.94 -6.44
CA GLN A 92 30.50 3.79 -6.91
C GLN A 92 30.97 3.97 -8.36
N ARG A 93 30.11 4.47 -9.27
CA ARG A 93 30.51 4.76 -10.67
C ARG A 93 31.54 5.88 -10.78
N GLU A 94 31.54 6.84 -9.87
CA GLU A 94 32.59 7.85 -9.78
C GLU A 94 33.92 7.26 -9.28
N LEU A 95 33.89 6.17 -8.53
CA LEU A 95 35.04 5.46 -8.00
C LEU A 95 35.50 4.28 -8.89
N GLU A 96 34.60 3.68 -9.64
CA GLU A 96 34.85 2.50 -10.48
C GLU A 96 34.30 2.74 -11.90
N GLN A 97 35.22 2.90 -12.86
CA GLN A 97 34.86 3.04 -14.28
C GLN A 97 34.46 1.67 -14.87
N GLN A 98 33.27 1.13 -14.53
CA GLN A 98 32.65 0.05 -15.32
C GLN A 98 31.14 -0.05 -15.11
N PRO A 99 30.35 -0.35 -16.18
CA PRO A 99 28.88 -0.47 -16.07
C PRO A 99 28.47 -1.93 -15.87
N GLU A 100 27.83 -2.25 -14.77
CA GLU A 100 27.07 -3.50 -14.62
C GLU A 100 25.57 -3.25 -14.48
N ALA A 101 24.81 -4.07 -15.21
CA ALA A 101 23.36 -4.01 -15.27
C ALA A 101 22.74 -4.72 -14.05
N TRP A 102 21.82 -4.05 -13.36
CA TRP A 102 21.10 -4.61 -12.21
C TRP A 102 19.88 -5.39 -12.65
N VAL A 103 19.86 -6.67 -12.27
CA VAL A 103 18.71 -7.57 -12.39
C VAL A 103 17.84 -7.39 -11.13
N HIS A 104 16.60 -6.97 -11.33
CA HIS A 104 15.60 -6.89 -10.27
C HIS A 104 15.06 -8.30 -10.00
N ASN A 105 15.60 -8.98 -9.01
CA ASN A 105 15.02 -10.23 -8.51
C ASN A 105 13.86 -9.88 -7.55
N SER A 106 12.65 -10.00 -8.05
CA SER A 106 11.46 -10.09 -7.23
C SER A 106 11.39 -11.50 -6.64
N THR A 107 11.89 -11.67 -5.43
CA THR A 107 11.59 -12.87 -4.65
C THR A 107 10.15 -12.76 -4.17
N GLU A 108 9.26 -13.45 -4.86
CA GLU A 108 7.96 -13.81 -4.31
C GLU A 108 8.24 -14.89 -3.27
N GLU A 109 7.75 -14.64 -2.05
CA GLU A 109 7.20 -15.69 -1.19
C GLU A 109 7.20 -15.27 0.28
N GLU A 110 6.02 -15.45 0.80
CA GLU A 110 5.55 -16.11 2.00
C GLU A 110 5.39 -15.30 3.28
N ILE A 111 4.27 -15.63 3.85
CA ILE A 111 3.75 -15.52 5.22
C ILE A 111 2.84 -14.30 5.43
N LEU A 112 1.55 -14.53 5.19
CA LEU A 112 0.44 -13.92 5.96
C LEU A 112 -0.87 -14.61 5.60
N ASP A 113 -1.60 -14.99 6.62
CA ASP A 113 -3.00 -15.47 6.68
C ASP A 113 -3.60 -15.86 5.31
N GLY A 114 -3.44 -17.15 4.92
CA GLY A 114 -3.69 -17.62 3.54
C GLY A 114 -5.07 -17.27 2.99
N ASP A 115 -6.11 -17.25 3.84
CA ASP A 115 -7.49 -17.05 3.39
C ASP A 115 -7.78 -15.62 2.97
N ARG A 116 -7.29 -14.62 3.72
CA ARG A 116 -7.51 -13.20 3.38
C ARG A 116 -6.71 -12.72 2.18
N ARG A 117 -5.52 -13.28 1.96
CA ARG A 117 -4.70 -13.02 0.76
C ARG A 117 -5.37 -13.56 -0.49
N ILE A 118 -5.86 -14.80 -0.42
CA ILE A 118 -6.58 -15.45 -1.50
C ILE A 118 -7.81 -14.61 -1.87
N LEU A 119 -8.52 -14.11 -0.87
CA LEU A 119 -9.71 -13.29 -1.07
C LEU A 119 -9.40 -11.98 -1.81
N ILE A 120 -8.41 -11.23 -1.35
CA ILE A 120 -8.01 -9.95 -1.99
C ILE A 120 -7.49 -10.20 -3.40
N ARG A 121 -6.69 -11.25 -3.60
CA ARG A 121 -6.18 -11.64 -4.92
C ARG A 121 -7.31 -11.97 -5.87
N ARG A 122 -8.27 -12.80 -5.45
CA ARG A 122 -9.46 -13.14 -6.25
C ARG A 122 -10.25 -11.90 -6.68
N VAL A 123 -10.51 -10.98 -5.74
CA VAL A 123 -11.25 -9.74 -6.06
C VAL A 123 -10.47 -8.86 -7.05
N ILE A 124 -9.15 -8.79 -6.93
CA ILE A 124 -8.32 -8.05 -7.88
C ILE A 124 -8.32 -8.73 -9.25
N GLU A 125 -8.26 -10.04 -9.32
CA GLU A 125 -8.30 -10.83 -10.55
C GLU A 125 -9.65 -10.70 -11.29
N MET A 126 -10.72 -10.42 -10.57
CA MET A 126 -12.05 -10.16 -11.15
C MET A 126 -12.19 -8.75 -11.77
N LEU A 127 -11.23 -7.86 -11.54
CA LEU A 127 -11.26 -6.53 -12.13
C LEU A 127 -11.02 -6.58 -13.65
N PRO A 128 -11.67 -5.70 -14.43
CA PRO A 128 -11.28 -5.50 -15.82
C PRO A 128 -9.78 -5.18 -15.94
N PRO A 129 -9.07 -5.75 -16.93
CA PRO A 129 -7.62 -5.62 -17.05
C PRO A 129 -7.07 -4.20 -16.94
N PRO A 130 -7.70 -3.14 -17.51
CA PRO A 130 -7.20 -1.78 -17.34
C PRO A 130 -7.32 -1.23 -15.92
N GLN A 131 -8.31 -1.71 -15.14
CA GLN A 131 -8.48 -1.32 -13.73
C GLN A 131 -7.49 -2.09 -12.85
N GLN A 132 -7.30 -3.39 -13.10
CA GLN A 132 -6.33 -4.23 -12.45
C GLN A 132 -4.92 -3.66 -12.61
N GLN A 133 -4.51 -3.35 -13.85
CA GLN A 133 -3.21 -2.73 -14.14
C GLN A 133 -3.02 -1.41 -13.39
N ALA A 134 -4.03 -0.53 -13.39
CA ALA A 134 -3.94 0.75 -12.69
C ALA A 134 -3.79 0.56 -11.17
N ILE A 135 -4.53 -0.40 -10.58
CA ILE A 135 -4.41 -0.76 -9.16
C ILE A 135 -3.02 -1.31 -8.86
N GLU A 136 -2.50 -2.23 -9.69
CA GLU A 136 -1.18 -2.82 -9.49
C GLU A 136 -0.07 -1.76 -9.52
N LEU A 137 -0.04 -0.93 -10.55
CA LEU A 137 0.95 0.14 -10.67
C LEU A 137 0.86 1.15 -9.53
N ALA A 138 -0.36 1.52 -9.12
CA ALA A 138 -0.57 2.47 -8.04
C ALA A 138 -0.22 1.88 -6.68
N PHE A 139 -0.73 0.69 -6.35
CA PHE A 139 -0.70 0.15 -4.98
C PHE A 139 0.51 -0.75 -4.72
N PHE A 140 1.01 -1.46 -5.73
CA PHE A 140 2.12 -2.41 -5.54
C PHE A 140 3.45 -1.90 -6.11
N ARG A 141 3.42 -1.08 -7.16
CA ARG A 141 4.63 -0.45 -7.71
C ARG A 141 4.85 0.98 -7.22
N GLY A 142 3.93 1.52 -6.42
CA GLY A 142 4.07 2.84 -5.81
C GLY A 142 4.03 4.02 -6.79
N MET A 143 3.54 3.81 -8.02
CA MET A 143 3.49 4.87 -9.02
C MET A 143 2.41 5.90 -8.70
N SER A 144 2.73 7.17 -8.90
CA SER A 144 1.72 8.24 -8.89
C SER A 144 0.82 8.13 -10.13
N GLN A 145 -0.35 8.75 -10.07
CA GLN A 145 -1.28 8.76 -11.21
C GLN A 145 -0.66 9.36 -12.49
N ARG A 146 0.27 10.33 -12.35
CA ARG A 146 0.99 10.92 -13.47
C ARG A 146 2.02 9.94 -14.07
N GLU A 147 2.74 9.22 -13.21
CA GLU A 147 3.68 8.18 -13.64
C GLU A 147 2.94 7.03 -14.33
N ILE A 148 1.76 6.62 -13.81
CA ILE A 148 0.92 5.61 -14.46
C ILE A 148 0.45 6.11 -15.83
N ALA A 149 -0.01 7.35 -15.92
CA ALA A 149 -0.46 7.94 -17.18
C ALA A 149 0.66 7.94 -18.24
N ALA A 150 1.88 8.32 -17.85
CA ALA A 150 3.05 8.28 -18.72
C ALA A 150 3.45 6.84 -19.09
N ASN A 151 3.51 5.93 -18.11
CA ASN A 151 3.93 4.54 -18.31
C ASN A 151 2.96 3.74 -19.20
N THR A 152 1.66 3.98 -19.06
CA THR A 152 0.61 3.26 -19.81
C THR A 152 0.12 4.01 -21.05
N ASN A 153 0.71 5.15 -21.37
CA ASN A 153 0.27 6.06 -22.43
C ASN A 153 -1.26 6.33 -22.38
N THR A 154 -1.77 6.56 -21.17
CA THR A 154 -3.19 6.73 -20.90
C THR A 154 -3.44 8.13 -20.31
N PRO A 155 -4.49 8.87 -20.73
CA PRO A 155 -4.80 10.17 -20.16
C PRO A 155 -4.97 10.12 -18.64
N LEU A 156 -4.45 11.12 -17.93
CA LEU A 156 -4.50 11.19 -16.47
C LEU A 156 -5.93 11.07 -15.91
N GLY A 157 -6.93 11.66 -16.59
CA GLY A 157 -8.34 11.53 -16.22
C GLY A 157 -8.82 10.08 -16.27
N THR A 158 -8.40 9.35 -17.30
CA THR A 158 -8.72 7.92 -17.46
C THR A 158 -8.08 7.08 -16.37
N VAL A 159 -6.82 7.36 -16.00
CA VAL A 159 -6.14 6.67 -14.88
C VAL A 159 -6.89 6.91 -13.57
N LYS A 160 -7.30 8.15 -13.28
CA LYS A 160 -8.11 8.48 -12.10
C LYS A 160 -9.40 7.64 -12.04
N THR A 161 -10.15 7.62 -13.13
CA THR A 161 -11.41 6.86 -13.22
C THR A 161 -11.17 5.35 -13.08
N ARG A 162 -10.11 4.79 -13.70
CA ARG A 162 -9.75 3.36 -13.55
C ARG A 162 -9.44 3.00 -12.10
N LEU A 163 -8.70 3.84 -11.40
CA LEU A 163 -8.38 3.65 -9.98
C LEU A 163 -9.64 3.74 -9.11
N GLU A 164 -10.48 4.75 -9.33
CA GLU A 164 -11.71 4.93 -8.57
C GLU A 164 -12.67 3.73 -8.74
N LEU A 165 -12.94 3.34 -9.98
CA LEU A 165 -13.81 2.20 -10.27
C LEU A 165 -13.21 0.88 -9.79
N GLY A 166 -11.90 0.69 -9.92
CA GLY A 166 -11.21 -0.50 -9.41
C GLY A 166 -11.31 -0.62 -7.88
N LEU A 167 -11.05 0.47 -7.16
CA LEU A 167 -11.17 0.50 -5.70
C LEU A 167 -12.61 0.27 -5.23
N LYS A 168 -13.59 0.84 -5.93
CA LYS A 168 -15.01 0.60 -5.63
C LYS A 168 -15.35 -0.87 -5.76
N LYS A 169 -14.98 -1.50 -6.87
CA LYS A 169 -15.24 -2.94 -7.09
C LYS A 169 -14.54 -3.83 -6.08
N ILE A 170 -13.29 -3.52 -5.71
CA ILE A 170 -12.58 -4.24 -4.64
C ILE A 170 -13.35 -4.12 -3.33
N TYR A 171 -13.82 -2.93 -2.99
CA TYR A 171 -14.59 -2.70 -1.77
C TYR A 171 -15.89 -3.52 -1.77
N ASP A 172 -16.64 -3.48 -2.89
CA ASP A 172 -17.92 -4.19 -3.02
C ASP A 172 -17.70 -5.72 -2.96
N GLY A 173 -16.71 -6.26 -3.69
CA GLY A 173 -16.38 -7.68 -3.69
C GLY A 173 -15.88 -8.18 -2.32
N LEU A 174 -15.09 -7.41 -1.59
CA LEU A 174 -14.67 -7.76 -0.22
C LEU A 174 -15.84 -7.74 0.77
N LYS A 175 -16.84 -6.90 0.53
CA LYS A 175 -18.05 -6.88 1.35
C LYS A 175 -18.91 -8.14 1.12
N GLU A 176 -19.14 -8.52 -0.12
CA GLU A 176 -19.89 -9.71 -0.49
C GLU A 176 -19.25 -10.98 0.12
N LEU A 177 -17.94 -11.15 -0.05
CA LEU A 177 -17.21 -12.28 0.50
C LEU A 177 -17.15 -12.32 2.04
N ARG A 178 -17.29 -11.18 2.71
CA ARG A 178 -17.41 -11.14 4.18
C ARG A 178 -18.79 -11.53 4.65
N ASP A 179 -19.82 -11.26 3.87
CA ASP A 179 -21.19 -11.56 4.22
C ASP A 179 -21.53 -13.05 3.90
N GLU A 180 -20.64 -13.77 3.18
CA GLU A 180 -20.71 -15.22 2.89
C GLU A 180 -19.95 -16.10 3.91
N LEU A 181 -19.13 -15.52 4.81
CA LEU A 181 -18.35 -16.19 5.86
C LEU A 181 -18.99 -15.97 7.23
#